data_65c0a4d0ffe1ce3858eb91b8687b5d8c
#
_entry.id   65c0a4d0ffe1ce3858eb91b8687b5d8c
#
_cell.length_a   1.000
_cell.length_b   1.000
_cell.length_c   1.000
_cell.angle_alpha   90.00
_cell.angle_beta   90.00
_cell.angle_gamma   90.00
#
_symmetry.space_group_name_H-M   'P 1'
#
loop_
_entity.id
_entity.type
_entity.pdbx_description
1 polymer ?
#
loop_
_entity_poly.entity_id
_entity_poly.type
_entity_poly.pdbx_seq_one_letter_code
_entity_poly.pdbx_strand_id
1 'polypeptide(L)'
;NDKTVFRAGFGIYTISSLGSVAYQLAGIAATDARLFFAFQGPGNPPAFQFPQALLGGGGLDPSQVGSQDFIEGMDPHFRDPTSAQWNVTVERELGKNWSIRSSYIGSNAYRLPEEVDLNQLPPTTTPYDPTLRPYQDWNRLLTVSNIAFANYQAWETQVNHRFGGGLSLQGTYTLAKNLSDANGDAPLRYSGEAGFQTGPGAAGPVGIADRFNLRSMRGNDPGTRRNRALISMLYQLPFGRGQRYMRNANSFVDGVLGDWQVSTISLVESGPFMTATISPGLSQSNLNEIGRQIPVRPDQIGNCNLPHPTPGDWFNAAAFVPTPPGAGRVGNAKVGSCVGPRTVAIAGGLSKNFTLSEKFRLRFDATFTNLLNHPNFAAPSTVVGTPAFGVTSSVQTQENAGNRVGQLSLRIDF
;
A
#
# COMPACT_ATOMS: atom_id res chain seq x y z
N ASN A 1 39.26 15.52 -0.57
CA ASN A 1 39.24 14.28 0.22
C ASN A 1 38.50 13.23 -0.62
N ASP A 2 39.25 12.31 -1.21
CA ASP A 2 38.74 11.33 -2.19
C ASP A 2 37.77 10.28 -1.59
N LYS A 3 37.51 10.37 -0.28
CA LYS A 3 36.66 9.44 0.48
C LYS A 3 35.25 9.94 0.74
N THR A 4 34.95 11.18 0.40
CA THR A 4 33.63 11.76 0.67
C THR A 4 33.09 12.38 -0.61
N VAL A 5 31.86 12.03 -0.99
CA VAL A 5 31.17 12.54 -2.16
C VAL A 5 29.86 13.18 -1.72
N PHE A 6 29.58 14.37 -2.24
CA PHE A 6 28.31 15.07 -2.09
C PHE A 6 27.60 15.05 -3.44
N ARG A 7 26.31 14.73 -3.40
CA ARG A 7 25.44 14.79 -4.58
C ARG A 7 24.17 15.50 -4.22
N ALA A 8 23.67 16.32 -5.11
CA ALA A 8 22.35 16.90 -5.03
C ALA A 8 21.66 16.81 -6.38
N GLY A 9 20.37 16.61 -6.37
CA GLY A 9 19.56 16.52 -7.57
C GLY A 9 18.21 17.19 -7.37
N PHE A 10 17.70 17.76 -8.44
CA PHE A 10 16.34 18.28 -8.53
C PHE A 10 15.80 17.96 -9.91
N GLY A 11 14.52 17.57 -9.98
CA GLY A 11 13.83 17.31 -11.24
C GLY A 11 12.34 17.52 -11.12
N ILE A 12 11.73 17.85 -12.24
CA ILE A 12 10.27 17.92 -12.38
C ILE A 12 9.87 16.84 -13.37
N TYR A 13 8.93 16.01 -12.96
CA TYR A 13 8.44 14.88 -13.72
C TYR A 13 6.95 15.03 -13.94
N THR A 14 6.51 14.83 -15.16
CA THR A 14 5.10 14.81 -15.53
C THR A 14 4.74 13.41 -15.98
N ILE A 15 3.63 12.89 -15.48
CA ILE A 15 3.10 11.58 -15.89
C ILE A 15 1.96 11.87 -16.85
N SER A 16 2.07 11.43 -18.09
CA SER A 16 0.97 11.55 -19.05
C SER A 16 -0.23 10.76 -18.54
N SER A 17 -1.39 11.37 -18.63
CA SER A 17 -2.66 10.75 -18.27
C SER A 17 -2.82 9.47 -19.07
N LEU A 18 -2.99 8.36 -18.36
CA LEU A 18 -3.13 7.07 -19.02
C LEU A 18 -4.42 7.04 -19.85
N GLY A 19 -4.33 6.49 -21.04
CA GLY A 19 -5.47 6.38 -21.96
C GLY A 19 -6.66 5.58 -21.42
N SER A 20 -6.48 4.87 -20.29
CA SER A 20 -7.53 4.11 -19.61
C SER A 20 -8.74 4.95 -19.21
N VAL A 21 -8.52 6.15 -18.65
CA VAL A 21 -9.61 7.06 -18.27
C VAL A 21 -10.35 7.55 -19.52
N ALA A 22 -9.60 7.95 -20.56
CA ALA A 22 -10.18 8.37 -21.82
C ALA A 22 -10.92 7.22 -22.55
N TYR A 23 -10.37 6.01 -22.48
CA TYR A 23 -10.98 4.82 -23.03
C TYR A 23 -12.31 4.46 -22.33
N GLN A 24 -12.34 4.54 -21.02
CA GLN A 24 -13.55 4.28 -20.25
C GLN A 24 -14.62 5.35 -20.52
N LEU A 25 -14.22 6.62 -20.53
CA LEU A 25 -15.11 7.73 -20.91
C LEU A 25 -15.70 7.53 -22.31
N ALA A 26 -14.88 7.13 -23.29
CA ALA A 26 -15.36 6.84 -24.65
C ALA A 26 -16.33 5.65 -24.66
N GLY A 27 -16.09 4.64 -23.82
CA GLY A 27 -16.98 3.49 -23.67
C GLY A 27 -18.33 3.83 -23.04
N ILE A 28 -18.40 4.86 -22.19
CA ILE A 28 -19.65 5.34 -21.57
C ILE A 28 -20.37 6.34 -22.47
N ALA A 29 -19.62 7.28 -23.07
CA ALA A 29 -20.21 8.33 -23.89
C ALA A 29 -20.69 7.84 -25.26
N ALA A 30 -20.12 6.78 -25.80
CA ALA A 30 -20.44 6.26 -27.12
C ALA A 30 -21.62 5.28 -27.15
N THR A 31 -22.06 4.81 -26.00
CA THR A 31 -23.14 3.82 -25.91
C THR A 31 -24.16 4.25 -24.88
N ASP A 32 -25.40 4.10 -25.20
CA ASP A 32 -26.49 4.02 -24.26
C ASP A 32 -26.04 3.18 -23.04
N ALA A 33 -26.43 3.60 -21.86
CA ALA A 33 -26.06 3.06 -20.57
C ALA A 33 -25.62 1.59 -20.59
N ARG A 34 -24.39 1.33 -20.17
CA ARG A 34 -23.91 -0.05 -19.98
C ARG A 34 -24.81 -0.73 -18.96
N LEU A 35 -25.55 -1.72 -19.41
CA LEU A 35 -26.27 -2.60 -18.50
C LEU A 35 -25.24 -3.55 -17.86
N PHE A 36 -24.88 -3.29 -16.62
CA PHE A 36 -24.08 -4.21 -15.83
C PHE A 36 -25.00 -5.29 -15.27
N PHE A 37 -24.91 -6.49 -15.81
CA PHE A 37 -25.52 -7.66 -15.19
C PHE A 37 -24.58 -8.18 -14.11
N ALA A 38 -24.95 -8.01 -12.85
CA ALA A 38 -24.23 -8.65 -11.77
C ALA A 38 -24.34 -10.18 -11.94
N PHE A 39 -23.21 -10.87 -11.83
CA PHE A 39 -23.20 -12.32 -11.77
C PHE A 39 -24.07 -12.77 -10.58
N GLN A 40 -25.17 -13.36 -10.87
CA GLN A 40 -26.05 -13.96 -9.87
C GLN A 40 -25.52 -15.38 -9.66
N GLY A 41 -24.97 -15.66 -8.48
CA GLY A 41 -24.34 -16.93 -8.15
C GLY A 41 -25.21 -18.17 -8.41
N PRO A 42 -24.68 -19.39 -8.16
CA PRO A 42 -25.39 -20.63 -8.42
C PRO A 42 -26.79 -20.64 -7.79
N GLY A 43 -27.83 -20.93 -8.59
CA GLY A 43 -29.23 -20.98 -8.14
C GLY A 43 -30.10 -19.78 -8.54
N ASN A 44 -29.50 -18.68 -9.01
CA ASN A 44 -30.27 -17.58 -9.57
C ASN A 44 -30.21 -17.64 -11.11
N PRO A 45 -31.35 -17.73 -11.81
CA PRO A 45 -31.34 -17.71 -13.26
C PRO A 45 -30.79 -16.36 -13.76
N PRO A 46 -30.03 -16.32 -14.86
CA PRO A 46 -29.59 -15.07 -15.45
C PRO A 46 -30.80 -14.21 -15.80
N ALA A 47 -30.72 -12.91 -15.50
CA ALA A 47 -31.80 -11.96 -15.79
C ALA A 47 -32.15 -11.91 -17.27
N PHE A 48 -31.19 -12.27 -18.15
CA PHE A 48 -31.37 -12.37 -19.59
C PHE A 48 -30.64 -13.61 -20.13
N GLN A 49 -31.27 -14.25 -21.12
CA GLN A 49 -30.65 -15.37 -21.84
C GLN A 49 -30.18 -14.91 -23.22
N PHE A 50 -29.10 -15.50 -23.70
CA PHE A 50 -28.69 -15.30 -25.09
C PHE A 50 -29.76 -15.84 -26.04
N PRO A 51 -30.18 -15.13 -27.10
CA PRO A 51 -29.65 -13.87 -27.67
C PRO A 51 -30.32 -12.59 -27.14
N GLN A 52 -31.22 -12.64 -26.18
CA GLN A 52 -31.99 -11.50 -25.70
C GLN A 52 -31.12 -10.35 -25.20
N ALA A 53 -29.97 -10.67 -24.60
CA ALA A 53 -29.00 -9.66 -24.18
C ALA A 53 -28.41 -8.83 -25.33
N LEU A 54 -28.46 -9.36 -26.58
CA LEU A 54 -28.00 -8.66 -27.78
C LEU A 54 -29.11 -7.85 -28.46
N LEU A 55 -30.36 -8.20 -28.21
CA LEU A 55 -31.54 -7.57 -28.83
C LEU A 55 -32.13 -6.46 -27.97
N GLY A 56 -31.77 -6.42 -26.67
CA GLY A 56 -32.22 -5.40 -25.75
C GLY A 56 -31.39 -4.14 -25.87
N GLY A 57 -31.57 -3.38 -26.91
CA GLY A 57 -31.24 -1.96 -26.94
C GLY A 57 -32.16 -1.24 -25.95
N GLY A 58 -31.96 -1.48 -24.66
CA GLY A 58 -32.65 -0.76 -23.62
C GLY A 58 -32.06 0.63 -23.54
N GLY A 59 -32.69 1.59 -24.20
CA GLY A 59 -32.52 2.97 -23.79
C GLY A 59 -32.76 3.11 -22.28
N LEU A 60 -32.23 4.14 -21.68
CA LEU A 60 -32.51 4.46 -20.28
C LEU A 60 -34.02 4.40 -20.05
N ASP A 61 -34.47 3.51 -19.19
CA ASP A 61 -35.87 3.51 -18.75
C ASP A 61 -36.17 4.90 -18.18
N PRO A 62 -37.11 5.68 -18.73
CA PRO A 62 -37.41 7.02 -18.25
C PRO A 62 -37.76 7.03 -16.75
N SER A 63 -38.27 5.91 -16.21
CA SER A 63 -38.56 5.76 -14.77
C SER A 63 -37.30 5.69 -13.91
N GLN A 64 -36.12 5.45 -14.49
CA GLN A 64 -34.85 5.36 -13.83
C GLN A 64 -34.03 6.66 -13.89
N VAL A 65 -34.54 7.69 -14.55
CA VAL A 65 -33.90 9.00 -14.58
C VAL A 65 -33.74 9.53 -13.14
N GLY A 66 -32.56 9.99 -12.82
CA GLY A 66 -32.21 10.45 -11.46
C GLY A 66 -31.86 9.34 -10.46
N SER A 67 -32.03 8.06 -10.80
CA SER A 67 -31.66 6.92 -9.95
C SER A 67 -30.32 6.27 -10.36
N GLN A 68 -29.82 6.57 -11.54
CA GLN A 68 -28.59 5.99 -12.07
C GLN A 68 -27.37 6.85 -11.77
N ASP A 69 -26.22 6.21 -11.74
CA ASP A 69 -24.96 6.87 -11.58
C ASP A 69 -24.27 7.06 -12.91
N PHE A 70 -23.70 8.24 -13.11
CA PHE A 70 -22.63 8.43 -14.07
C PHE A 70 -21.29 8.25 -13.36
N ILE A 71 -20.61 7.15 -13.62
CA ILE A 71 -19.49 6.69 -12.79
C ILE A 71 -18.12 7.04 -13.34
N GLU A 72 -18.02 7.71 -14.50
CA GLU A 72 -16.74 8.04 -15.11
C GLU A 72 -16.80 9.29 -15.96
N GLY A 73 -16.77 10.45 -15.30
CA GLY A 73 -16.52 11.72 -15.94
C GLY A 73 -15.02 12.06 -15.92
N MET A 74 -14.64 13.00 -16.76
CA MET A 74 -13.30 13.60 -16.71
C MET A 74 -13.45 15.12 -16.74
N ASP A 75 -12.73 15.80 -15.86
CA ASP A 75 -12.67 17.25 -15.83
C ASP A 75 -12.17 17.75 -17.21
N PRO A 76 -12.93 18.60 -17.91
CA PRO A 76 -12.51 19.14 -19.22
C PRO A 76 -11.20 19.94 -19.14
N HIS A 77 -10.80 20.39 -17.95
CA HIS A 77 -9.54 21.10 -17.69
C HIS A 77 -8.47 20.19 -17.08
N PHE A 78 -8.63 18.88 -17.19
CA PHE A 78 -7.68 17.91 -16.67
C PHE A 78 -6.27 18.17 -17.23
N ARG A 79 -5.27 18.12 -16.33
CA ARG A 79 -3.86 18.29 -16.66
C ARG A 79 -3.06 17.15 -16.10
N ASP A 80 -1.98 16.81 -16.77
CA ASP A 80 -1.11 15.74 -16.31
C ASP A 80 -0.56 15.99 -14.90
N PRO A 81 -0.57 15.00 -14.01
CA PRO A 81 0.05 15.07 -12.70
C PRO A 81 1.53 15.41 -12.82
N THR A 82 2.02 16.22 -11.91
CA THR A 82 3.41 16.67 -11.89
C THR A 82 4.03 16.41 -10.53
N SER A 83 5.27 15.92 -10.50
CA SER A 83 6.05 15.71 -9.29
C SER A 83 7.38 16.47 -9.36
N ALA A 84 7.59 17.38 -8.42
CA ALA A 84 8.89 17.98 -8.17
C ALA A 84 9.62 17.12 -7.14
N GLN A 85 10.81 16.65 -7.48
CA GLN A 85 11.62 15.75 -6.64
C GLN A 85 12.99 16.35 -6.40
N TRP A 86 13.53 16.16 -5.21
CA TRP A 86 14.89 16.58 -4.85
C TRP A 86 15.54 15.60 -3.90
N ASN A 87 16.85 15.56 -3.95
CA ASN A 87 17.66 14.83 -2.99
C ASN A 87 18.96 15.55 -2.67
N VAL A 88 19.47 15.27 -1.48
CA VAL A 88 20.83 15.62 -1.06
C VAL A 88 21.43 14.37 -0.44
N THR A 89 22.58 13.96 -0.94
CA THR A 89 23.24 12.72 -0.53
C THR A 89 24.68 13.00 -0.14
N VAL A 90 25.10 12.45 0.98
CA VAL A 90 26.50 12.36 1.40
C VAL A 90 26.89 10.90 1.43
N GLU A 91 27.95 10.56 0.76
CA GLU A 91 28.53 9.22 0.74
C GLU A 91 29.98 9.28 1.22
N ARG A 92 30.34 8.37 2.13
CA ARG A 92 31.70 8.33 2.68
C ARG A 92 32.21 6.90 2.78
N GLU A 93 33.43 6.70 2.33
CA GLU A 93 34.22 5.51 2.62
C GLU A 93 34.77 5.59 4.05
N LEU A 94 34.42 4.58 4.89
CA LEU A 94 34.82 4.53 6.31
C LEU A 94 36.09 3.72 6.55
N GLY A 95 36.65 3.10 5.51
CA GLY A 95 37.84 2.26 5.59
C GLY A 95 37.75 1.10 4.61
N LYS A 96 38.59 0.07 4.79
CA LYS A 96 38.61 -1.06 3.84
C LYS A 96 37.23 -1.71 3.73
N ASN A 97 36.65 -1.60 2.53
CA ASN A 97 35.39 -2.24 2.11
C ASN A 97 34.11 -1.71 2.79
N TRP A 98 34.16 -0.67 3.62
CA TRP A 98 32.98 -0.06 4.24
C TRP A 98 32.65 1.27 3.62
N SER A 99 31.37 1.50 3.34
CA SER A 99 30.84 2.82 2.97
C SER A 99 29.51 3.08 3.67
N ILE A 100 29.28 4.35 3.95
CA ILE A 100 28.01 4.87 4.43
C ILE A 100 27.49 5.91 3.46
N ARG A 101 26.21 5.83 3.14
CA ARG A 101 25.47 6.84 2.36
C ARG A 101 24.32 7.34 3.21
N SER A 102 24.16 8.63 3.29
CA SER A 102 23.06 9.28 3.97
C SER A 102 22.40 10.27 3.01
N SER A 103 21.10 10.13 2.81
CA SER A 103 20.34 10.89 1.83
C SER A 103 19.10 11.50 2.47
N TYR A 104 18.85 12.75 2.18
CA TYR A 104 17.54 13.37 2.35
C TYR A 104 16.86 13.40 0.99
N ILE A 105 15.63 12.91 0.95
CA ILE A 105 14.81 12.76 -0.26
C ILE A 105 13.49 13.46 -0.01
N GLY A 106 13.08 14.31 -0.94
CA GLY A 106 11.78 14.95 -0.87
C GLY A 106 11.08 14.95 -2.21
N SER A 107 9.76 14.90 -2.18
CA SER A 107 8.94 15.14 -3.36
C SER A 107 7.64 15.85 -3.02
N ASN A 108 7.19 16.69 -3.95
CA ASN A 108 5.86 17.26 -3.97
C ASN A 108 5.17 16.85 -5.26
N ALA A 109 4.08 16.12 -5.14
CA ALA A 109 3.24 15.77 -6.26
C ALA A 109 1.99 16.66 -6.27
N TYR A 110 1.68 17.21 -7.42
CA TYR A 110 0.59 18.16 -7.64
C TYR A 110 -0.36 17.63 -8.71
N ARG A 111 -1.60 18.05 -8.65
CA ARG A 111 -2.61 17.66 -9.64
C ARG A 111 -2.79 16.17 -9.72
N LEU A 112 -2.67 15.49 -8.57
CA LEU A 112 -2.97 14.08 -8.53
C LEU A 112 -4.46 13.89 -8.84
N PRO A 113 -4.80 12.89 -9.67
CA PRO A 113 -6.18 12.61 -10.02
C PRO A 113 -6.92 12.03 -8.83
N GLU A 114 -8.12 12.52 -8.60
CA GLU A 114 -9.07 11.98 -7.64
C GLU A 114 -10.48 12.00 -8.22
N GLU A 115 -11.29 11.05 -7.80
CA GLU A 115 -12.68 10.96 -8.20
C GLU A 115 -13.55 11.77 -7.23
N VAL A 116 -14.32 12.72 -7.77
CA VAL A 116 -15.27 13.52 -7.02
C VAL A 116 -16.69 13.31 -7.54
N ASP A 117 -17.64 13.34 -6.64
CA ASP A 117 -19.07 13.36 -7.02
C ASP A 117 -19.54 14.80 -7.22
N LEU A 118 -19.78 15.19 -8.47
CA LEU A 118 -20.29 16.53 -8.80
C LEU A 118 -21.72 16.74 -8.31
N ASN A 119 -22.47 15.67 -8.04
CA ASN A 119 -23.80 15.73 -7.46
C ASN A 119 -23.83 15.79 -5.93
N GLN A 120 -22.67 15.73 -5.29
CA GLN A 120 -22.59 15.88 -3.85
C GLN A 120 -23.09 17.26 -3.42
N LEU A 121 -24.08 17.29 -2.51
CA LEU A 121 -24.54 18.51 -1.87
C LEU A 121 -23.53 18.98 -0.80
N PRO A 122 -23.45 20.30 -0.56
CA PRO A 122 -22.69 20.80 0.59
C PRO A 122 -23.25 20.17 1.90
N PRO A 123 -22.39 19.83 2.86
CA PRO A 123 -22.82 19.37 4.16
C PRO A 123 -23.70 20.43 4.85
N THR A 124 -24.88 20.05 5.30
CA THR A 124 -25.82 20.94 5.98
C THR A 124 -26.45 20.25 7.18
N THR A 125 -27.06 21.04 8.06
CA THR A 125 -27.82 20.55 9.22
C THR A 125 -29.22 20.07 8.84
N THR A 126 -29.67 20.36 7.63
CA THR A 126 -30.97 19.90 7.10
C THR A 126 -30.87 18.47 6.59
N PRO A 127 -31.96 17.70 6.61
CA PRO A 127 -32.01 16.40 5.98
C PRO A 127 -31.62 16.48 4.48
N TYR A 128 -31.10 15.38 3.97
CA TYR A 128 -30.76 15.26 2.54
C TYR A 128 -32.02 15.38 1.68
N ASP A 129 -31.95 16.28 0.69
CA ASP A 129 -33.00 16.44 -0.31
C ASP A 129 -32.41 16.22 -1.71
N PRO A 130 -32.73 15.12 -2.39
CA PRO A 130 -32.22 14.82 -3.72
C PRO A 130 -32.65 15.84 -4.78
N THR A 131 -33.69 16.62 -4.55
CA THR A 131 -34.14 17.66 -5.49
C THR A 131 -33.20 18.84 -5.54
N LEU A 132 -32.28 18.97 -4.57
CA LEU A 132 -31.27 20.03 -4.54
C LEU A 132 -29.98 19.65 -5.31
N ARG A 133 -29.88 18.43 -5.85
CA ARG A 133 -28.74 18.01 -6.63
C ARG A 133 -28.53 18.89 -7.87
N PRO A 134 -27.28 19.26 -8.18
CA PRO A 134 -27.01 20.06 -9.39
C PRO A 134 -27.47 19.40 -10.69
N TYR A 135 -27.37 18.07 -10.78
CA TYR A 135 -27.68 17.30 -11.98
C TYR A 135 -28.78 16.28 -11.65
N GLN A 136 -30.03 16.64 -11.94
CA GLN A 136 -31.20 15.88 -11.53
C GLN A 136 -31.33 14.53 -12.26
N ASP A 137 -30.77 14.41 -13.45
CA ASP A 137 -30.83 13.19 -14.27
C ASP A 137 -29.97 12.06 -13.71
N TRP A 138 -29.09 12.38 -12.77
CA TRP A 138 -28.14 11.44 -12.18
C TRP A 138 -28.25 11.39 -10.66
N ASN A 139 -27.97 10.22 -10.09
CA ASN A 139 -27.84 10.09 -8.65
C ASN A 139 -26.42 10.54 -8.22
N ARG A 140 -25.36 9.95 -8.78
CA ARG A 140 -23.99 10.45 -8.69
C ARG A 140 -23.46 10.84 -10.05
N LEU A 141 -22.58 11.81 -10.04
CA LEU A 141 -21.81 12.20 -11.20
C LEU A 141 -20.34 12.18 -10.82
N LEU A 142 -19.72 11.01 -10.92
CA LEU A 142 -18.32 10.81 -10.55
C LEU A 142 -17.42 11.33 -11.66
N THR A 143 -16.52 12.20 -11.31
CA THR A 143 -15.61 12.85 -12.26
C THR A 143 -14.19 12.84 -11.73
N VAL A 144 -13.26 12.41 -12.56
CA VAL A 144 -11.82 12.47 -12.28
C VAL A 144 -11.35 13.89 -12.46
N SER A 145 -10.80 14.48 -11.41
CA SER A 145 -10.29 15.86 -11.37
C SER A 145 -8.89 15.91 -10.76
N ASN A 146 -8.10 16.88 -11.18
CA ASN A 146 -6.72 17.11 -10.72
C ASN A 146 -6.67 17.93 -9.43
N ILE A 147 -7.14 17.40 -8.34
CA ILE A 147 -7.35 18.17 -7.11
C ILE A 147 -6.45 17.76 -5.96
N ALA A 148 -5.79 16.62 -6.07
CA ALA A 148 -5.04 16.08 -4.96
C ALA A 148 -3.54 16.43 -5.00
N PHE A 149 -2.95 16.31 -3.84
CA PHE A 149 -1.57 16.69 -3.57
C PHE A 149 -0.93 15.70 -2.60
N ALA A 150 0.36 15.38 -2.81
CA ALA A 150 1.14 14.58 -1.88
C ALA A 150 2.49 15.23 -1.59
N ASN A 151 2.95 15.09 -0.35
CA ASN A 151 4.24 15.58 0.11
C ASN A 151 4.99 14.46 0.83
N TYR A 152 6.05 13.98 0.20
CA TYR A 152 6.93 12.93 0.74
C TYR A 152 8.24 13.52 1.20
N GLN A 153 8.69 13.14 2.39
CA GLN A 153 9.97 13.48 2.98
C GLN A 153 10.58 12.24 3.61
N ALA A 154 11.82 11.95 3.29
CA ALA A 154 12.50 10.80 3.88
C ALA A 154 13.97 11.09 4.17
N TRP A 155 14.44 10.48 5.23
CA TRP A 155 15.85 10.32 5.53
C TRP A 155 16.22 8.86 5.37
N GLU A 156 17.17 8.57 4.47
CA GLU A 156 17.67 7.23 4.21
C GLU A 156 19.14 7.15 4.58
N THR A 157 19.50 6.11 5.34
CA THR A 157 20.89 5.79 5.63
C THR A 157 21.18 4.38 5.15
N GLN A 158 22.19 4.22 4.33
CA GLN A 158 22.66 2.93 3.83
C GLN A 158 24.09 2.68 4.27
N VAL A 159 24.35 1.48 4.78
CA VAL A 159 25.67 0.98 5.11
C VAL A 159 25.98 -0.21 4.23
N ASN A 160 27.14 -0.20 3.58
CA ASN A 160 27.59 -1.29 2.74
C ASN A 160 28.96 -1.80 3.24
N HIS A 161 29.09 -3.11 3.26
CA HIS A 161 30.37 -3.79 3.39
C HIS A 161 30.56 -4.69 2.18
N ARG A 162 31.55 -4.39 1.36
CA ARG A 162 31.91 -5.21 0.21
C ARG A 162 32.74 -6.38 0.66
N PHE A 163 32.61 -7.50 -0.02
CA PHE A 163 33.21 -8.78 0.31
C PHE A 163 34.64 -8.64 0.88
N GLY A 164 34.75 -8.71 2.20
CA GLY A 164 36.01 -8.62 2.93
C GLY A 164 35.97 -9.54 4.14
N GLY A 165 36.94 -10.44 4.27
CA GLY A 165 36.92 -11.44 5.33
C GLY A 165 35.73 -12.41 5.27
N GLY A 166 35.21 -12.66 4.07
CA GLY A 166 34.05 -13.54 3.86
C GLY A 166 32.69 -12.88 4.05
N LEU A 167 32.59 -11.62 4.45
CA LEU A 167 31.34 -10.90 4.72
C LEU A 167 31.00 -9.94 3.59
N SER A 168 29.76 -10.01 3.10
CA SER A 168 29.10 -8.95 2.34
C SER A 168 27.83 -8.53 3.07
N LEU A 169 27.65 -7.24 3.32
CA LEU A 169 26.53 -6.68 4.06
C LEU A 169 26.02 -5.43 3.38
N GLN A 170 24.70 -5.32 3.25
CA GLN A 170 24.01 -4.09 2.92
C GLN A 170 22.87 -3.88 3.90
N GLY A 171 22.88 -2.74 4.58
CA GLY A 171 21.80 -2.33 5.46
C GLY A 171 21.26 -0.98 5.03
N THR A 172 19.93 -0.85 4.92
CA THR A 172 19.27 0.42 4.63
C THR A 172 18.22 0.69 5.72
N TYR A 173 18.25 1.88 6.25
CA TYR A 173 17.21 2.39 7.15
C TYR A 173 16.59 3.64 6.57
N THR A 174 15.26 3.67 6.52
CA THR A 174 14.47 4.80 6.02
C THR A 174 13.51 5.28 7.10
N LEU A 175 13.57 6.57 7.40
CA LEU A 175 12.59 7.31 8.16
C LEU A 175 11.81 8.19 7.21
N ALA A 176 10.51 7.91 6.98
CA ALA A 176 9.71 8.59 5.99
C ALA A 176 8.44 9.20 6.57
N LYS A 177 7.97 10.26 5.93
CA LYS A 177 6.66 10.85 6.13
C LYS A 177 6.07 11.22 4.78
N ASN A 178 4.87 10.73 4.51
CA ASN A 178 4.08 11.12 3.35
C ASN A 178 2.73 11.64 3.84
N LEU A 179 2.40 12.87 3.47
CA LEU A 179 1.09 13.47 3.70
C LEU A 179 0.41 13.66 2.35
N SER A 180 -0.72 13.00 2.18
CA SER A 180 -1.48 13.05 0.95
C SER A 180 -2.95 13.34 1.25
N ASP A 181 -3.63 13.98 0.32
CA ASP A 181 -5.08 14.02 0.20
C ASP A 181 -5.58 13.14 -0.96
N ALA A 182 -4.67 12.52 -1.72
CA ALA A 182 -4.95 11.42 -2.64
C ALA A 182 -4.96 10.08 -1.86
N ASN A 183 -6.05 9.78 -1.20
CA ASN A 183 -6.11 8.68 -0.23
C ASN A 183 -6.70 7.39 -0.80
N GLY A 184 -6.41 7.09 -2.05
CA GLY A 184 -6.47 5.71 -2.45
C GLY A 184 -7.62 5.20 -3.28
N ASP A 185 -8.56 6.01 -3.76
CA ASP A 185 -9.32 5.63 -4.94
C ASP A 185 -8.64 6.24 -6.15
N ALA A 186 -7.63 5.54 -6.65
CA ALA A 186 -7.15 5.88 -7.96
C ALA A 186 -8.34 5.74 -8.94
N PRO A 187 -8.55 6.73 -9.80
CA PRO A 187 -9.61 6.67 -10.84
C PRO A 187 -9.39 5.53 -11.85
N LEU A 188 -8.44 4.68 -11.58
CA LEU A 188 -8.00 3.56 -12.39
C LEU A 188 -8.52 2.21 -11.88
N ARG A 189 -9.62 2.22 -11.13
CA ARG A 189 -10.29 1.03 -10.58
C ARG A 189 -10.50 -0.09 -11.59
N TYR A 190 -10.62 0.25 -12.86
CA TYR A 190 -10.89 -0.69 -13.95
C TYR A 190 -9.72 -0.94 -14.91
N SER A 191 -8.60 -0.29 -14.73
CA SER A 191 -7.50 -0.37 -15.70
C SER A 191 -6.68 -1.67 -15.62
N GLY A 192 -6.92 -2.52 -14.63
CA GLY A 192 -6.06 -3.69 -14.39
C GLY A 192 -4.63 -3.32 -14.00
N GLU A 193 -4.31 -2.05 -13.95
CA GLU A 193 -3.03 -1.53 -13.49
C GLU A 193 -3.01 -1.51 -11.96
N ALA A 194 -2.82 -2.67 -11.37
CA ALA A 194 -2.73 -2.88 -9.93
C ALA A 194 -1.59 -2.10 -9.25
N GLY A 195 -0.84 -1.30 -9.99
CA GLY A 195 0.32 -0.56 -9.50
C GLY A 195 0.00 0.64 -8.61
N PHE A 196 -1.23 1.11 -8.60
CA PHE A 196 -1.67 2.24 -7.76
C PHE A 196 -2.55 1.82 -6.58
N GLN A 197 -2.80 0.54 -6.44
CA GLN A 197 -3.48 0.07 -5.25
C GLN A 197 -2.58 0.31 -4.03
N THR A 198 -3.17 0.89 -3.04
CA THR A 198 -2.61 1.06 -1.71
C THR A 198 -1.87 -0.20 -1.30
N GLY A 199 -0.66 -0.03 -0.81
CA GLY A 199 0.22 -1.14 -0.43
C GLY A 199 -0.44 -2.12 0.54
N PRO A 200 0.21 -3.24 0.81
CA PRO A 200 -0.32 -4.33 1.62
C PRO A 200 -0.86 -3.86 2.96
N GLY A 201 -2.11 -4.13 3.21
CA GLY A 201 -2.79 -3.79 4.47
C GLY A 201 -3.36 -2.37 4.53
N ALA A 202 -3.47 -1.67 3.41
CA ALA A 202 -4.29 -0.47 3.37
C ALA A 202 -5.75 -0.86 3.60
N ALA A 203 -6.37 -0.27 4.59
CA ALA A 203 -7.82 -0.21 4.67
C ALA A 203 -8.31 0.38 3.36
N GLY A 204 -9.37 -0.18 2.81
CA GLY A 204 -9.89 0.17 1.49
C GLY A 204 -9.99 1.67 1.21
N PRO A 205 -10.19 2.03 -0.03
CA PRO A 205 -10.11 3.40 -0.50
C PRO A 205 -11.03 4.31 0.32
N VAL A 206 -10.43 5.38 0.83
CA VAL A 206 -11.19 6.45 1.44
C VAL A 206 -11.41 7.49 0.36
N GLY A 207 -12.46 7.35 -0.42
CA GLY A 207 -12.84 8.34 -1.41
C GLY A 207 -13.06 9.73 -0.78
N ILE A 208 -13.20 10.76 -1.61
CA ILE A 208 -13.45 12.13 -1.13
C ILE A 208 -14.82 12.20 -0.46
N ALA A 209 -14.81 12.26 0.87
CA ALA A 209 -16.02 12.33 1.65
C ALA A 209 -16.74 13.69 1.54
N ASP A 210 -15.99 14.76 1.28
CA ASP A 210 -16.50 16.12 1.16
C ASP A 210 -15.68 16.91 0.13
N ARG A 211 -16.23 17.06 -1.08
CA ARG A 211 -15.59 17.81 -2.16
C ARG A 211 -15.43 19.31 -1.85
N PHE A 212 -16.17 19.84 -0.91
CA PHE A 212 -16.10 21.23 -0.51
C PHE A 212 -15.02 21.49 0.55
N ASN A 213 -14.49 20.40 1.15
CA ASN A 213 -13.44 20.47 2.16
C ASN A 213 -12.33 19.42 1.94
N LEU A 214 -11.62 19.53 0.85
CA LEU A 214 -10.53 18.62 0.48
C LEU A 214 -9.42 18.56 1.53
N ARG A 215 -9.21 19.64 2.29
CA ARG A 215 -8.21 19.67 3.37
C ARG A 215 -8.49 18.63 4.46
N SER A 216 -9.75 18.23 4.64
CA SER A 216 -10.12 17.20 5.59
C SER A 216 -9.58 15.82 5.20
N MET A 217 -9.25 15.63 3.93
CA MET A 217 -8.71 14.37 3.40
C MET A 217 -7.19 14.25 3.60
N ARG A 218 -6.52 15.35 3.98
CA ARG A 218 -5.07 15.34 4.15
C ARG A 218 -4.65 14.58 5.39
N GLY A 219 -3.85 13.54 5.20
CA GLY A 219 -3.36 12.70 6.30
C GLY A 219 -2.15 11.86 5.92
N ASN A 220 -1.76 10.95 6.81
CA ASN A 220 -0.68 10.03 6.52
C ASN A 220 -1.11 9.02 5.46
N ASP A 221 -0.28 8.91 4.42
CA ASP A 221 -0.48 7.97 3.33
C ASP A 221 -0.34 6.51 3.83
N PRO A 222 -1.31 5.63 3.53
CA PRO A 222 -1.31 4.24 4.02
C PRO A 222 -0.20 3.38 3.40
N GLY A 223 0.30 3.74 2.22
CA GLY A 223 1.39 3.04 1.55
C GLY A 223 2.76 3.32 2.14
N THR A 224 2.88 4.37 2.98
CA THR A 224 4.15 4.80 3.55
C THR A 224 4.37 4.20 4.93
N ARG A 225 5.50 3.54 5.14
CA ARG A 225 5.96 3.09 6.47
C ARG A 225 6.81 4.18 7.11
N ARG A 226 6.52 4.53 8.38
CA ARG A 226 7.29 5.55 9.10
C ARG A 226 8.76 5.17 9.25
N ASN A 227 9.02 3.93 9.61
CA ASN A 227 10.35 3.38 9.80
C ASN A 227 10.44 2.08 9.00
N ARG A 228 11.51 1.92 8.23
CA ARG A 228 11.78 0.70 7.49
C ARG A 228 13.29 0.41 7.54
N ALA A 229 13.64 -0.77 8.00
CA ALA A 229 15.00 -1.28 7.98
C ALA A 229 15.04 -2.55 7.11
N LEU A 230 15.94 -2.58 6.15
CA LEU A 230 16.20 -3.74 5.30
C LEU A 230 17.69 -4.07 5.37
N ILE A 231 18.02 -5.30 5.75
CA ILE A 231 19.39 -5.78 5.87
C ILE A 231 19.54 -7.05 5.04
N SER A 232 20.51 -7.05 4.16
CA SER A 232 20.95 -8.21 3.39
C SER A 232 22.37 -8.56 3.75
N MET A 233 22.61 -9.82 4.10
CA MET A 233 23.93 -10.30 4.50
C MET A 233 24.23 -11.63 3.84
N LEU A 234 25.47 -11.76 3.42
CA LEU A 234 26.08 -13.00 2.95
C LEU A 234 27.39 -13.18 3.73
N TYR A 235 27.53 -14.30 4.42
CA TYR A 235 28.72 -14.56 5.22
C TYR A 235 29.25 -15.96 4.95
N GLN A 236 30.44 -16.02 4.37
CA GLN A 236 31.19 -17.26 4.23
C GLN A 236 31.88 -17.55 5.58
N LEU A 237 31.56 -18.68 6.18
CA LEU A 237 32.09 -19.02 7.48
C LEU A 237 33.59 -19.29 7.37
N PRO A 238 34.39 -18.76 8.30
CA PRO A 238 35.86 -18.83 8.24
C PRO A 238 36.41 -20.15 8.76
N PHE A 239 35.72 -21.26 8.49
CA PHE A 239 36.13 -22.61 8.89
C PHE A 239 36.55 -23.42 7.65
N GLY A 240 37.57 -24.30 7.82
CA GLY A 240 38.03 -25.20 6.77
C GLY A 240 39.49 -24.99 6.36
N ARG A 241 39.90 -25.79 5.39
CA ARG A 241 41.28 -25.78 4.88
C ARG A 241 41.64 -24.42 4.27
N GLY A 242 42.75 -23.83 4.74
CA GLY A 242 43.19 -22.51 4.27
C GLY A 242 42.40 -21.33 4.85
N GLN A 243 41.33 -21.55 5.60
CA GLN A 243 40.54 -20.52 6.27
C GLN A 243 41.19 -20.07 7.59
N ARG A 244 40.63 -19.04 8.24
CA ARG A 244 41.14 -18.50 9.49
C ARG A 244 41.17 -19.55 10.61
N TYR A 245 40.15 -20.39 10.68
CA TYR A 245 40.01 -21.47 11.65
C TYR A 245 40.11 -22.81 10.94
N MET A 246 40.78 -23.78 11.56
CA MET A 246 40.96 -25.15 11.05
C MET A 246 41.77 -25.21 9.74
N ARG A 247 42.78 -24.35 9.59
CA ARG A 247 43.62 -24.22 8.40
C ARG A 247 44.23 -25.53 7.92
N ASN A 248 44.60 -26.40 8.86
CA ASN A 248 45.23 -27.70 8.61
C ASN A 248 44.24 -28.89 8.71
N ALA A 249 42.94 -28.64 8.56
CA ALA A 249 41.95 -29.70 8.62
C ALA A 249 42.24 -30.78 7.61
N ASN A 250 42.02 -32.04 7.98
CA ASN A 250 42.05 -33.14 7.03
C ASN A 250 40.85 -33.07 6.09
N SER A 251 40.88 -33.82 4.99
CA SER A 251 39.86 -33.76 3.94
C SER A 251 38.46 -34.10 4.44
N PHE A 252 38.34 -34.98 5.43
CA PHE A 252 37.02 -35.31 5.98
C PHE A 252 36.45 -34.17 6.82
N VAL A 253 37.27 -33.61 7.72
CA VAL A 253 36.85 -32.48 8.56
C VAL A 253 36.54 -31.25 7.72
N ASP A 254 37.35 -30.98 6.72
CA ASP A 254 37.11 -29.89 5.74
C ASP A 254 35.83 -30.13 4.95
N GLY A 255 35.61 -31.37 4.49
CA GLY A 255 34.38 -31.77 3.80
C GLY A 255 33.12 -31.59 4.65
N VAL A 256 33.20 -31.66 5.97
CA VAL A 256 32.04 -31.48 6.87
C VAL A 256 31.89 -30.01 7.32
N LEU A 257 32.97 -29.37 7.73
CA LEU A 257 32.96 -28.06 8.41
C LEU A 257 33.37 -26.88 7.53
N GLY A 258 34.02 -27.14 6.39
CA GLY A 258 34.45 -26.11 5.43
C GLY A 258 33.33 -25.64 4.51
N ASP A 259 33.55 -24.50 3.85
CA ASP A 259 32.73 -23.95 2.76
C ASP A 259 31.24 -23.72 3.07
N TRP A 260 30.92 -23.49 4.33
CA TRP A 260 29.58 -23.05 4.72
C TRP A 260 29.38 -21.56 4.49
N GLN A 261 28.21 -21.22 3.97
CA GLN A 261 27.78 -19.85 3.74
C GLN A 261 26.41 -19.62 4.38
N VAL A 262 26.32 -18.54 5.14
CA VAL A 262 25.05 -18.06 5.72
C VAL A 262 24.59 -16.85 4.93
N SER A 263 23.31 -16.83 4.57
CA SER A 263 22.65 -15.69 3.95
C SER A 263 21.43 -15.27 4.77
N THR A 264 21.15 -13.98 4.81
CA THR A 264 19.90 -13.48 5.41
C THR A 264 19.42 -12.23 4.72
N ILE A 265 18.08 -12.12 4.62
CA ILE A 265 17.38 -10.88 4.27
C ILE A 265 16.42 -10.60 5.43
N SER A 266 16.59 -9.47 6.08
CA SER A 266 15.81 -9.07 7.24
C SER A 266 15.10 -7.77 6.96
N LEU A 267 13.77 -7.78 7.03
CA LEU A 267 12.91 -6.61 6.95
C LEU A 267 12.26 -6.36 8.30
N VAL A 268 12.40 -5.14 8.79
CA VAL A 268 11.68 -4.66 9.98
C VAL A 268 11.07 -3.31 9.62
N GLU A 269 9.74 -3.21 9.71
CA GLU A 269 9.06 -1.95 9.41
C GLU A 269 7.90 -1.67 10.37
N SER A 270 7.62 -0.39 10.57
CA SER A 270 6.44 0.05 11.32
C SER A 270 5.15 -0.34 10.62
N GLY A 271 4.07 -0.41 11.36
CA GLY A 271 2.75 -0.68 10.80
C GLY A 271 2.28 0.38 9.80
N PRO A 272 1.32 0.04 8.93
CA PRO A 272 0.68 0.97 8.01
C PRO A 272 -0.11 2.02 8.76
N PHE A 273 -0.23 3.21 8.17
CA PHE A 273 -1.21 4.18 8.61
C PHE A 273 -2.59 3.77 8.12
N MET A 274 -3.57 3.83 9.02
CA MET A 274 -4.93 3.38 8.77
C MET A 274 -5.94 4.45 9.20
N THR A 275 -7.06 4.52 8.51
CA THR A 275 -8.11 5.51 8.76
C THR A 275 -9.34 4.81 9.32
N ALA A 276 -9.82 5.28 10.46
CA ALA A 276 -11.09 4.82 11.03
C ALA A 276 -12.26 5.28 10.17
N THR A 277 -13.14 4.35 9.84
CA THR A 277 -14.37 4.58 9.07
C THR A 277 -15.57 4.11 9.85
N ILE A 278 -16.76 4.55 9.49
CA ILE A 278 -18.01 4.04 10.03
C ILE A 278 -18.87 3.47 8.90
N SER A 279 -19.73 2.52 9.23
CA SER A 279 -20.73 2.02 8.30
C SER A 279 -21.66 3.16 7.85
N PRO A 280 -22.02 3.25 6.57
CA PRO A 280 -22.92 4.29 6.07
C PRO A 280 -24.22 4.41 6.85
N GLY A 281 -24.79 3.31 7.33
CA GLY A 281 -26.01 3.31 8.14
C GLY A 281 -25.85 3.93 9.54
N LEU A 282 -24.62 4.12 10.02
CA LEU A 282 -24.33 4.79 11.30
C LEU A 282 -23.97 6.26 11.11
N SER A 283 -23.85 6.71 9.86
CA SER A 283 -23.55 8.10 9.60
C SER A 283 -24.75 8.98 9.76
N GLN A 284 -24.54 10.10 10.41
CA GLN A 284 -25.57 11.08 10.75
C GLN A 284 -25.51 12.34 9.89
N SER A 285 -24.65 12.36 8.85
CA SER A 285 -24.56 13.50 7.95
C SER A 285 -25.43 13.29 6.71
N ASN A 286 -25.99 14.37 6.16
CA ASN A 286 -26.75 14.35 4.91
C ASN A 286 -25.95 13.82 3.69
N LEU A 287 -24.64 13.68 3.82
CA LEU A 287 -23.77 13.15 2.76
C LEU A 287 -23.93 11.64 2.56
N ASN A 288 -24.52 10.93 3.51
CA ASN A 288 -24.61 9.47 3.49
C ASN A 288 -25.95 8.92 3.03
N GLU A 289 -26.95 9.73 2.90
CA GLU A 289 -28.26 9.27 2.43
C GLU A 289 -28.25 8.90 0.95
N ILE A 290 -27.18 9.18 0.25
CA ILE A 290 -27.00 8.80 -1.15
C ILE A 290 -26.76 7.28 -1.33
N GLY A 291 -26.79 6.50 -0.23
CA GLY A 291 -26.69 5.04 -0.31
C GLY A 291 -25.34 4.52 -0.75
N ARG A 292 -24.27 5.25 -0.51
CA ARG A 292 -23.02 4.97 -1.19
C ARG A 292 -21.79 4.99 -0.33
N GLN A 293 -21.12 4.01 -0.53
CA GLN A 293 -19.75 3.53 -0.34
C GLN A 293 -18.62 4.58 -0.22
N ILE A 294 -18.93 5.86 -0.01
CA ILE A 294 -17.92 6.81 0.44
C ILE A 294 -17.62 6.46 1.89
N PRO A 295 -16.44 6.00 2.24
CA PRO A 295 -16.10 5.67 3.61
C PRO A 295 -16.19 6.93 4.44
N VAL A 296 -17.22 6.99 5.26
CA VAL A 296 -17.45 8.11 6.16
C VAL A 296 -16.60 7.92 7.38
N ARG A 297 -15.95 8.99 7.79
CA ARG A 297 -15.15 8.98 8.99
C ARG A 297 -16.02 9.33 10.21
N PRO A 298 -15.82 8.68 11.38
CA PRO A 298 -16.44 9.07 12.63
C PRO A 298 -15.84 10.37 13.18
N ASP A 299 -16.39 10.88 14.27
CA ASP A 299 -15.68 11.85 15.09
C ASP A 299 -14.63 11.14 15.95
N GLN A 300 -13.42 11.69 15.97
CA GLN A 300 -12.32 11.22 16.79
C GLN A 300 -12.17 12.11 18.01
N ILE A 301 -12.36 11.53 19.20
CA ILE A 301 -12.31 12.20 20.49
C ILE A 301 -11.09 11.78 21.35
N GLY A 302 -10.32 10.80 20.86
CA GLY A 302 -9.16 10.28 21.57
C GLY A 302 -8.09 9.71 20.64
N ASN A 303 -7.06 9.09 21.25
CA ASN A 303 -6.02 8.40 20.49
C ASN A 303 -6.52 7.04 20.00
N CYS A 304 -6.42 6.79 18.71
CA CYS A 304 -6.75 5.51 18.09
C CYS A 304 -5.86 4.36 18.58
N ASN A 305 -4.60 4.64 18.88
CA ASN A 305 -3.61 3.61 19.14
C ASN A 305 -3.61 3.23 20.62
N LEU A 306 -3.72 1.93 20.89
CA LEU A 306 -3.56 1.38 22.23
C LEU A 306 -2.08 1.23 22.59
N PRO A 307 -1.69 1.38 23.86
CA PRO A 307 -0.30 1.17 24.30
C PRO A 307 0.13 -0.30 24.19
N HIS A 308 -0.79 -1.25 24.35
CA HIS A 308 -0.56 -2.69 24.29
C HIS A 308 -1.60 -3.37 23.40
N PRO A 309 -1.51 -3.21 22.06
CA PRO A 309 -2.48 -3.79 21.15
C PRO A 309 -2.36 -5.32 21.10
N THR A 310 -3.50 -5.98 20.95
CA THR A 310 -3.61 -7.43 20.75
C THR A 310 -4.31 -7.75 19.43
N PRO A 311 -4.20 -8.97 18.89
CA PRO A 311 -4.90 -9.33 17.67
C PRO A 311 -6.42 -9.14 17.70
N GLY A 312 -7.03 -9.29 18.89
CA GLY A 312 -8.47 -9.09 19.09
C GLY A 312 -8.87 -7.67 19.44
N ASP A 313 -7.91 -6.79 19.77
CA ASP A 313 -8.16 -5.40 20.17
C ASP A 313 -6.93 -4.56 19.84
N TRP A 314 -6.86 -4.11 18.60
CA TRP A 314 -5.70 -3.35 18.09
C TRP A 314 -5.88 -1.84 18.25
N PHE A 315 -7.12 -1.36 18.16
CA PHE A 315 -7.46 0.05 18.20
C PHE A 315 -8.38 0.38 19.37
N ASN A 316 -8.26 1.59 19.86
CA ASN A 316 -9.12 2.13 20.90
C ASN A 316 -10.49 2.52 20.33
N ALA A 317 -11.48 1.65 20.49
CA ALA A 317 -12.85 1.92 20.03
C ALA A 317 -13.47 3.15 20.72
N ALA A 318 -13.14 3.41 21.99
CA ALA A 318 -13.65 4.57 22.73
C ALA A 318 -13.10 5.91 22.22
N ALA A 319 -12.09 5.89 21.35
CA ALA A 319 -11.57 7.09 20.71
C ALA A 319 -12.49 7.64 19.60
N PHE A 320 -13.56 6.94 19.25
CA PHE A 320 -14.41 7.28 18.13
C PHE A 320 -15.88 7.28 18.54
N VAL A 321 -16.60 8.25 18.01
CA VAL A 321 -18.06 8.35 18.17
C VAL A 321 -18.69 8.66 16.80
N PRO A 322 -19.92 8.21 16.54
CA PRO A 322 -20.65 8.65 15.35
C PRO A 322 -20.77 10.17 15.32
N THR A 323 -20.70 10.76 14.15
CA THR A 323 -21.00 12.19 13.98
C THR A 323 -22.44 12.45 14.46
N PRO A 324 -22.71 13.47 15.31
CA PRO A 324 -24.06 13.74 15.80
C PRO A 324 -25.06 13.98 14.67
N PRO A 325 -26.34 13.60 14.87
CA PRO A 325 -27.41 13.95 13.92
C PRO A 325 -27.44 15.44 13.65
N GLY A 326 -27.59 15.83 12.39
CA GLY A 326 -27.68 17.23 12.00
C GLY A 326 -26.39 18.04 12.20
N ALA A 327 -25.23 17.39 12.32
CA ALA A 327 -23.95 18.07 12.51
C ALA A 327 -23.55 18.98 11.33
N GLY A 328 -24.13 18.76 10.14
CA GLY A 328 -23.83 19.53 8.94
C GLY A 328 -22.38 19.42 8.47
N ARG A 329 -21.69 18.33 8.82
CA ARG A 329 -20.30 18.07 8.47
C ARG A 329 -19.99 16.57 8.46
N VAL A 330 -18.94 16.20 7.81
CA VAL A 330 -18.34 14.87 7.92
C VAL A 330 -17.61 14.75 9.27
N GLY A 331 -17.43 13.52 9.77
CA GLY A 331 -16.64 13.27 10.98
C GLY A 331 -15.19 13.73 10.86
N ASN A 332 -14.62 14.14 11.99
CA ASN A 332 -13.31 14.78 12.06
C ASN A 332 -12.14 13.80 12.25
N ALA A 333 -12.37 12.48 12.25
CA ALA A 333 -11.30 11.51 12.38
C ALA A 333 -10.21 11.76 11.33
N LYS A 334 -8.97 11.84 11.80
CA LYS A 334 -7.82 12.16 10.92
C LYS A 334 -7.48 10.97 10.03
N VAL A 335 -7.22 11.23 8.78
CA VAL A 335 -6.72 10.24 7.82
C VAL A 335 -5.36 9.70 8.30
N GLY A 336 -5.22 8.38 8.35
CA GLY A 336 -3.99 7.73 8.78
C GLY A 336 -3.62 7.98 10.23
N SER A 337 -4.59 8.15 11.15
CA SER A 337 -4.32 8.38 12.58
C SER A 337 -4.08 7.09 13.37
N CYS A 338 -4.53 5.96 12.87
CA CYS A 338 -4.32 4.65 13.45
C CYS A 338 -3.07 4.00 12.83
N VAL A 339 -2.37 3.18 13.62
CA VAL A 339 -1.19 2.46 13.13
C VAL A 339 -1.42 0.96 13.29
N GLY A 340 -1.37 0.26 12.18
CA GLY A 340 -1.54 -1.18 12.12
C GLY A 340 -0.33 -1.98 12.64
N PRO A 341 -0.37 -3.31 12.51
CA PRO A 341 0.72 -4.18 12.94
C PRO A 341 2.04 -3.90 12.19
N ARG A 342 3.14 -3.95 12.92
CA ARG A 342 4.49 -3.93 12.35
C ARG A 342 4.77 -5.21 11.58
N THR A 343 5.77 -5.16 10.69
CA THR A 343 6.30 -6.33 9.99
C THR A 343 7.70 -6.65 10.48
N VAL A 344 7.95 -7.91 10.81
CA VAL A 344 9.28 -8.46 11.09
C VAL A 344 9.44 -9.74 10.27
N ALA A 345 10.09 -9.64 9.13
CA ALA A 345 10.32 -10.76 8.22
C ALA A 345 11.82 -11.02 8.10
N ILE A 346 12.29 -12.14 8.63
CA ILE A 346 13.68 -12.56 8.56
C ILE A 346 13.72 -13.85 7.76
N ALA A 347 14.26 -13.79 6.55
CA ALA A 347 14.59 -14.95 5.74
C ALA A 347 16.06 -15.34 5.99
N GLY A 348 16.33 -16.63 6.10
CA GLY A 348 17.67 -17.15 6.32
C GLY A 348 17.98 -18.32 5.38
N GLY A 349 19.24 -18.42 4.99
CA GLY A 349 19.74 -19.51 4.18
C GLY A 349 21.09 -20.02 4.70
N LEU A 350 21.25 -21.32 4.62
CA LEU A 350 22.51 -22.02 4.87
C LEU A 350 22.87 -22.81 3.62
N SER A 351 24.03 -22.52 3.06
CA SER A 351 24.52 -23.19 1.85
C SER A 351 25.87 -23.84 2.09
N LYS A 352 26.10 -24.94 1.40
CA LYS A 352 27.42 -25.62 1.42
C LYS A 352 27.76 -26.12 0.02
N ASN A 353 29.03 -25.91 -0.34
CA ASN A 353 29.59 -26.47 -1.55
C ASN A 353 30.52 -27.66 -1.21
N PHE A 354 30.31 -28.77 -1.91
CA PHE A 354 31.20 -29.94 -1.87
C PHE A 354 31.90 -30.07 -3.21
N THR A 355 33.20 -30.01 -3.24
CA THR A 355 34.00 -30.30 -4.44
C THR A 355 34.24 -31.80 -4.46
N LEU A 356 33.51 -32.53 -5.33
CA LEU A 356 33.61 -33.98 -5.47
C LEU A 356 34.79 -34.36 -6.38
N SER A 357 35.04 -33.57 -7.42
CA SER A 357 36.19 -33.66 -8.30
C SER A 357 36.40 -32.31 -9.02
N GLU A 358 37.42 -32.22 -9.89
CA GLU A 358 37.65 -30.99 -10.70
C GLU A 358 36.45 -30.62 -11.58
N LYS A 359 35.62 -31.61 -12.00
CA LYS A 359 34.47 -31.42 -12.88
C LYS A 359 33.13 -31.39 -12.17
N PHE A 360 33.04 -31.97 -10.96
CA PHE A 360 31.77 -32.12 -10.27
C PHE A 360 31.76 -31.36 -8.96
N ARG A 361 30.77 -30.50 -8.79
CA ARG A 361 30.47 -29.77 -7.56
C ARG A 361 29.05 -30.06 -7.14
N LEU A 362 28.88 -30.35 -5.85
CA LEU A 362 27.57 -30.53 -5.25
C LEU A 362 27.29 -29.35 -4.33
N ARG A 363 26.17 -28.68 -4.56
CA ARG A 363 25.71 -27.59 -3.72
C ARG A 363 24.44 -28.00 -2.97
N PHE A 364 24.49 -27.85 -1.65
CA PHE A 364 23.35 -27.99 -0.75
C PHE A 364 22.90 -26.61 -0.31
N ASP A 365 21.59 -26.33 -0.36
CA ASP A 365 20.98 -25.11 0.14
C ASP A 365 19.79 -25.47 1.04
N ALA A 366 19.72 -24.84 2.23
CA ALA A 366 18.57 -24.85 3.11
C ALA A 366 18.13 -23.41 3.33
N THR A 367 16.93 -23.05 2.88
CA THR A 367 16.41 -21.68 2.98
C THR A 367 15.08 -21.66 3.72
N PHE A 368 14.87 -20.63 4.50
CA PHE A 368 13.65 -20.43 5.28
C PHE A 368 13.16 -18.98 5.14
N THR A 369 11.87 -18.82 4.85
CA THR A 369 11.17 -17.54 5.05
C THR A 369 10.66 -17.47 6.47
N ASN A 370 10.53 -16.27 7.01
CA ASN A 370 10.13 -16.04 8.41
C ASN A 370 10.83 -17.02 9.38
N LEU A 371 12.16 -17.03 9.33
CA LEU A 371 13.03 -17.98 10.04
C LEU A 371 12.70 -18.07 11.54
N LEU A 372 12.38 -16.92 12.16
CA LEU A 372 12.03 -16.83 13.58
C LEU A 372 10.59 -17.23 13.88
N ASN A 373 9.79 -17.55 12.87
CA ASN A 373 8.37 -17.86 12.99
C ASN A 373 7.60 -16.75 13.74
N HIS A 374 7.96 -15.48 13.47
CA HIS A 374 7.32 -14.33 14.09
C HIS A 374 5.90 -14.15 13.51
N PRO A 375 4.86 -13.99 14.35
CA PRO A 375 3.50 -13.74 13.85
C PRO A 375 3.41 -12.29 13.34
N ASN A 376 3.34 -12.12 12.02
CA ASN A 376 3.09 -10.84 11.40
C ASN A 376 1.60 -10.74 11.09
N PHE A 377 0.84 -10.00 11.89
CA PHE A 377 -0.59 -9.87 11.75
C PHE A 377 -0.96 -8.97 10.56
N ALA A 378 -2.02 -9.31 9.85
CA ALA A 378 -2.59 -8.49 8.81
C ALA A 378 -3.23 -7.21 9.40
N ALA A 379 -3.60 -6.27 8.54
CA ALA A 379 -4.26 -5.04 8.95
C ALA A 379 -5.59 -5.34 9.67
N PRO A 380 -5.84 -4.77 10.86
CA PRO A 380 -7.11 -4.89 11.55
C PRO A 380 -8.23 -4.16 10.81
N SER A 381 -9.47 -4.55 11.05
CA SER A 381 -10.63 -3.80 10.56
C SER A 381 -10.68 -2.39 11.15
N THR A 382 -11.01 -1.41 10.32
CA THR A 382 -11.13 0.01 10.70
C THR A 382 -12.56 0.50 10.80
N VAL A 383 -13.57 -0.38 10.65
CA VAL A 383 -14.99 0.00 10.65
C VAL A 383 -15.51 0.10 12.10
N VAL A 384 -15.56 1.32 12.61
CA VAL A 384 -16.03 1.65 13.95
C VAL A 384 -17.50 1.27 14.11
N GLY A 385 -17.89 0.81 15.31
CA GLY A 385 -19.25 0.38 15.60
C GLY A 385 -19.57 -1.05 15.18
N THR A 386 -18.61 -1.78 14.65
CA THR A 386 -18.72 -3.21 14.36
C THR A 386 -17.91 -4.05 15.35
N PRO A 387 -18.31 -5.30 15.62
CA PRO A 387 -17.52 -6.21 16.47
C PRO A 387 -16.11 -6.52 15.89
N ALA A 388 -15.91 -6.25 14.60
CA ALA A 388 -14.63 -6.47 13.94
C ALA A 388 -13.66 -5.30 14.09
N PHE A 389 -14.08 -4.14 14.61
CA PHE A 389 -13.19 -2.98 14.74
C PHE A 389 -11.96 -3.32 15.60
N GLY A 390 -10.78 -3.08 15.07
CA GLY A 390 -9.52 -3.41 15.74
C GLY A 390 -9.15 -4.89 15.74
N VAL A 391 -9.96 -5.76 15.14
CA VAL A 391 -9.68 -7.20 15.08
C VAL A 391 -8.89 -7.54 13.83
N THR A 392 -7.81 -8.30 13.99
CA THR A 392 -7.08 -8.94 12.88
C THR A 392 -7.40 -10.43 12.85
N SER A 393 -7.80 -10.94 11.68
CA SER A 393 -8.23 -12.33 11.49
C SER A 393 -7.22 -13.16 10.69
N SER A 394 -6.13 -12.57 10.24
CA SER A 394 -5.15 -13.24 9.38
C SER A 394 -3.73 -12.74 9.61
N VAL A 395 -2.77 -13.39 8.98
CA VAL A 395 -1.36 -12.96 8.95
C VAL A 395 -1.05 -12.30 7.61
N GLN A 396 0.00 -11.50 7.61
CA GLN A 396 0.53 -10.90 6.38
C GLN A 396 1.07 -12.00 5.46
N THR A 397 0.90 -11.82 4.15
CA THR A 397 1.44 -12.77 3.13
C THR A 397 2.55 -12.14 2.30
N GLN A 398 2.66 -10.83 2.33
CA GLN A 398 3.61 -10.07 1.51
C GLN A 398 4.98 -9.99 2.18
N GLU A 399 6.00 -9.63 1.41
CA GLU A 399 7.39 -9.49 1.87
C GLU A 399 7.94 -10.75 2.57
N ASN A 400 7.41 -11.93 2.24
CA ASN A 400 7.74 -13.18 2.93
C ASN A 400 7.47 -13.17 4.45
N ALA A 401 6.55 -12.32 4.89
CA ALA A 401 6.17 -12.15 6.29
C ALA A 401 5.12 -13.15 6.79
N GLY A 402 4.62 -14.02 5.91
CA GLY A 402 3.65 -15.07 6.25
C GLY A 402 4.21 -16.17 7.15
N ASN A 403 3.63 -17.35 7.07
CA ASN A 403 4.09 -18.52 7.81
C ASN A 403 5.52 -18.89 7.43
N ARG A 404 6.24 -19.50 8.39
CA ARG A 404 7.57 -20.04 8.09
C ARG A 404 7.47 -21.14 7.07
N VAL A 405 8.20 -21.01 5.97
CA VAL A 405 8.33 -22.01 4.91
C VAL A 405 9.80 -22.33 4.73
N GLY A 406 10.13 -23.64 4.72
CA GLY A 406 11.48 -24.14 4.49
C GLY A 406 11.57 -24.82 3.13
N GLN A 407 12.70 -24.63 2.45
CA GLN A 407 13.06 -25.29 1.23
C GLN A 407 14.46 -25.87 1.35
N LEU A 408 14.62 -27.13 0.97
CA LEU A 408 15.91 -27.79 0.82
C LEU A 408 16.16 -28.07 -0.66
N SER A 409 17.35 -27.81 -1.12
CA SER A 409 17.75 -28.13 -2.48
C SER A 409 19.14 -28.73 -2.54
N LEU A 410 19.35 -29.59 -3.54
CA LEU A 410 20.62 -30.21 -3.86
C LEU A 410 20.85 -30.06 -5.36
N ARG A 411 21.98 -29.44 -5.73
CA ARG A 411 22.35 -29.17 -7.11
C ARG A 411 23.72 -29.76 -7.42
N ILE A 412 23.82 -30.41 -8.56
CA ILE A 412 25.08 -30.91 -9.10
C ILE A 412 25.43 -30.07 -10.30
N ASP A 413 26.61 -29.46 -10.26
CA ASP A 413 27.21 -28.74 -11.39
C ASP A 413 28.34 -29.61 -11.96
N PHE A 414 28.34 -29.82 -13.29
CA PHE A 414 29.27 -30.68 -14.01
C PHE A 414 29.75 -30.04 -15.32
#